data_aecd2a9642ad2ed12bcc9f593d185b2b
#
_entry.id   aecd2a9642ad2ed12bcc9f593d185b2b
#
_cell.length_a   1.000
_cell.length_b   1.000
_cell.length_c   1.000
_cell.angle_alpha   90.00
_cell.angle_beta   90.00
_cell.angle_gamma   90.00
#
_symmetry.space_group_name_H-M   'P 1'
#
loop_
_entity.id
_entity.type
_entity.pdbx_description
1 polymer ?
#
loop_
_entity_poly.entity_id
_entity_poly.type
_entity_poly.pdbx_seq_one_letter_code
_entity_poly.pdbx_strand_id
1 'polypeptide(L)'
;MELPSENFQCKKMNTLIFATNNENKVIEIRSLLDDNFQILSLAEAGINIDIPEPFDTLEENAIEKSEVIYKLAKTDCFAEDTGLEVKALHNEPGVKSARYAGEERDFDKNVAKLLANLKNNTDRFARFRTVICLTINGTHNIFDGECKGTIIAERKGSGGFGYDCVFVPEGSSKTFAEMSLQEKNKYSHRKKATQKLISYLKTLKKQ
;
A
#
# COMPACT_ATOMS: atom_id res chain seq x y z
N MET A 1 -24.03 -46.35 -19.45
CA MET A 1 -22.81 -45.50 -19.57
C MET A 1 -23.12 -44.22 -18.85
N GLU A 2 -22.87 -44.22 -17.54
CA GLU A 2 -23.13 -43.06 -16.69
C GLU A 2 -21.95 -42.10 -16.81
N LEU A 3 -22.25 -40.83 -17.13
CA LEU A 3 -21.27 -39.76 -17.15
C LEU A 3 -20.90 -39.42 -15.69
N PRO A 4 -19.62 -39.24 -15.37
CA PRO A 4 -19.23 -38.80 -14.04
C PRO A 4 -19.74 -37.40 -13.78
N SER A 5 -20.53 -37.22 -12.72
CA SER A 5 -20.93 -35.94 -12.19
C SER A 5 -19.69 -35.26 -11.59
N GLU A 6 -19.01 -34.43 -12.37
CA GLU A 6 -18.01 -33.51 -11.82
C GLU A 6 -18.74 -32.52 -10.93
N ASN A 7 -18.64 -32.74 -9.62
CA ASN A 7 -18.96 -31.73 -8.62
C ASN A 7 -18.00 -30.57 -8.73
N PHE A 8 -18.29 -29.59 -9.57
CA PHE A 8 -17.70 -28.26 -9.51
C PHE A 8 -18.16 -27.61 -8.22
N GLN A 9 -17.46 -27.89 -7.12
CA GLN A 9 -17.54 -27.01 -5.93
C GLN A 9 -16.97 -25.66 -6.33
N CYS A 10 -17.87 -24.72 -6.63
CA CYS A 10 -17.51 -23.32 -6.81
C CYS A 10 -16.85 -22.85 -5.50
N LYS A 11 -15.52 -22.73 -5.51
CA LYS A 11 -14.74 -22.30 -4.36
C LYS A 11 -15.17 -20.86 -4.06
N LYS A 12 -15.92 -20.66 -2.97
CA LYS A 12 -16.40 -19.34 -2.56
C LYS A 12 -15.17 -18.45 -2.33
N MET A 13 -14.86 -17.57 -3.28
CA MET A 13 -13.80 -16.59 -3.15
C MET A 13 -14.19 -15.59 -2.06
N ASN A 14 -13.27 -15.30 -1.16
CA ASN A 14 -13.48 -14.25 -0.18
C ASN A 14 -13.23 -12.90 -0.85
N THR A 15 -14.29 -12.16 -1.05
CA THR A 15 -14.23 -10.81 -1.59
C THR A 15 -13.96 -9.83 -0.47
N LEU A 16 -12.96 -8.98 -0.64
CA LEU A 16 -12.62 -7.88 0.25
C LEU A 16 -12.59 -6.58 -0.53
N ILE A 17 -13.16 -5.51 0.02
CA ILE A 17 -13.03 -4.19 -0.55
C ILE A 17 -11.71 -3.58 -0.07
N PHE A 18 -10.89 -3.12 -0.99
CA PHE A 18 -9.71 -2.32 -0.69
C PHE A 18 -10.07 -0.83 -0.75
N ALA A 19 -10.11 -0.18 0.41
CA ALA A 19 -10.52 1.21 0.59
C ALA A 19 -9.47 2.19 0.03
N THR A 20 -9.32 2.20 -1.30
CA THR A 20 -8.39 3.08 -2.01
C THR A 20 -8.89 3.46 -3.39
N ASN A 21 -8.60 4.70 -3.80
CA ASN A 21 -8.75 5.19 -5.18
C ASN A 21 -7.42 5.14 -5.96
N ASN A 22 -6.33 4.62 -5.36
CA ASN A 22 -5.03 4.54 -6.01
C ASN A 22 -4.84 3.20 -6.72
N GLU A 23 -5.01 3.21 -8.05
CA GLU A 23 -4.88 2.01 -8.89
C GLU A 23 -3.51 1.34 -8.80
N ASN A 24 -2.43 2.11 -8.61
CA ASN A 24 -1.09 1.52 -8.44
C ASN A 24 -1.02 0.64 -7.19
N LYS A 25 -1.66 1.05 -6.09
CA LYS A 25 -1.75 0.25 -4.86
C LYS A 25 -2.56 -1.02 -5.10
N VAL A 26 -3.66 -0.93 -5.86
CA VAL A 26 -4.50 -2.09 -6.22
C VAL A 26 -3.70 -3.11 -7.02
N ILE A 27 -2.96 -2.66 -8.04
CA ILE A 27 -2.10 -3.50 -8.87
C ILE A 27 -1.04 -4.21 -8.03
N GLU A 28 -0.34 -3.47 -7.16
CA GLU A 28 0.69 -4.05 -6.29
C GLU A 28 0.11 -5.12 -5.36
N ILE A 29 -1.02 -4.86 -4.69
CA ILE A 29 -1.64 -5.83 -3.78
C ILE A 29 -2.15 -7.06 -4.54
N ARG A 30 -2.81 -6.88 -5.68
CA ARG A 30 -3.29 -8.01 -6.49
C ARG A 30 -2.17 -8.92 -6.95
N SER A 31 -0.99 -8.37 -7.24
CA SER A 31 0.18 -9.17 -7.62
C SER A 31 0.71 -10.10 -6.51
N LEU A 32 0.24 -9.93 -5.27
CA LEU A 32 0.69 -10.68 -4.09
C LEU A 32 -0.32 -11.72 -3.62
N LEU A 33 -1.55 -11.66 -4.13
CA LEU A 33 -2.64 -12.53 -3.70
C LEU A 33 -2.67 -13.81 -4.53
N ASP A 34 -3.13 -14.88 -3.90
CA ASP A 34 -3.49 -16.11 -4.58
C ASP A 34 -4.98 -16.10 -5.01
N ASP A 35 -5.40 -17.07 -5.83
CA ASP A 35 -6.75 -17.20 -6.38
C ASP A 35 -7.86 -17.43 -5.31
N ASN A 36 -7.50 -17.43 -4.03
CA ASN A 36 -8.45 -17.60 -2.94
C ASN A 36 -9.11 -16.28 -2.50
N PHE A 37 -8.59 -15.15 -2.95
CA PHE A 37 -9.07 -13.82 -2.58
C PHE A 37 -9.37 -12.99 -3.81
N GLN A 38 -10.53 -12.34 -3.80
CA GLN A 38 -10.89 -11.31 -4.75
C GLN A 38 -10.82 -9.95 -4.05
N ILE A 39 -10.01 -9.05 -4.61
CA ILE A 39 -9.94 -7.67 -4.12
C ILE A 39 -10.69 -6.77 -5.08
N LEU A 40 -11.67 -6.04 -4.55
CA LEU A 40 -12.36 -4.98 -5.27
C LEU A 40 -11.78 -3.64 -4.85
N SER A 41 -11.41 -2.80 -5.82
CA SER A 41 -11.17 -1.37 -5.57
C SER A 41 -12.47 -0.66 -5.19
N LEU A 42 -12.39 0.57 -4.68
CA LEU A 42 -13.62 1.36 -4.42
C LEU A 42 -14.46 1.54 -5.67
N ALA A 43 -13.83 1.83 -6.81
CA ALA A 43 -14.51 1.98 -8.10
C ALA A 43 -15.24 0.70 -8.53
N GLU A 44 -14.61 -0.47 -8.41
CA GLU A 44 -15.21 -1.77 -8.74
C GLU A 44 -16.34 -2.16 -7.77
N ALA A 45 -16.26 -1.67 -6.52
CA ALA A 45 -17.34 -1.82 -5.54
C ALA A 45 -18.47 -0.80 -5.71
N GLY A 46 -18.40 0.08 -6.73
CA GLY A 46 -19.38 1.14 -6.97
C GLY A 46 -19.35 2.27 -5.93
N ILE A 47 -18.25 2.41 -5.18
CA ILE A 47 -18.08 3.41 -4.13
C ILE A 47 -17.23 4.55 -4.69
N ASN A 48 -17.84 5.73 -4.83
CA ASN A 48 -17.18 6.93 -5.35
C ASN A 48 -17.12 8.01 -4.27
N ILE A 49 -16.15 7.89 -3.37
CA ILE A 49 -15.88 8.86 -2.30
C ILE A 49 -14.39 9.13 -2.18
N ASP A 50 -14.01 10.33 -1.76
CA ASP A 50 -12.68 10.65 -1.25
C ASP A 50 -12.71 10.47 0.27
N ILE A 51 -11.85 9.57 0.78
CA ILE A 51 -11.83 9.25 2.21
C ILE A 51 -10.83 10.19 2.87
N PRO A 52 -11.24 10.97 3.90
CA PRO A 52 -10.33 11.88 4.57
C PRO A 52 -9.19 11.13 5.28
N GLU A 53 -8.02 11.77 5.36
CA GLU A 53 -6.85 11.32 6.10
C GLU A 53 -6.45 12.42 7.10
N PRO A 54 -7.23 12.64 8.17
CA PRO A 54 -7.07 13.79 9.06
C PRO A 54 -6.01 13.60 10.14
N PHE A 55 -5.49 12.38 10.32
CA PHE A 55 -4.63 12.03 11.45
C PHE A 55 -3.15 12.16 11.11
N ASP A 56 -2.33 12.29 12.16
CA ASP A 56 -0.88 12.45 12.05
C ASP A 56 -0.12 11.10 12.04
N THR A 57 -0.83 9.97 12.09
CA THR A 57 -0.23 8.63 12.03
C THR A 57 -0.82 7.79 10.89
N LEU A 58 0.03 6.91 10.33
CA LEU A 58 -0.41 5.97 9.29
C LEU A 58 -1.46 4.98 9.84
N GLU A 59 -1.32 4.60 11.11
CA GLU A 59 -2.23 3.70 11.81
C GLU A 59 -3.65 4.27 11.87
N GLU A 60 -3.77 5.49 12.38
CA GLU A 60 -5.08 6.14 12.55
C GLU A 60 -5.76 6.41 11.20
N ASN A 61 -5.00 6.85 10.20
CA ASN A 61 -5.53 7.04 8.84
C ASN A 61 -5.96 5.71 8.20
N ALA A 62 -5.22 4.62 8.39
CA ALA A 62 -5.62 3.30 7.88
C ALA A 62 -6.89 2.79 8.58
N ILE A 63 -7.02 2.98 9.90
CA ILE A 63 -8.22 2.64 10.67
C ILE A 63 -9.42 3.44 10.15
N GLU A 64 -9.30 4.76 10.07
CA GLU A 64 -10.38 5.66 9.63
C GLU A 64 -10.89 5.27 8.24
N LYS A 65 -9.97 5.08 7.28
CA LYS A 65 -10.33 4.66 5.92
C LYS A 65 -11.08 3.33 5.90
N SER A 66 -10.62 2.37 6.68
CA SER A 66 -11.25 1.05 6.77
C SER A 66 -12.62 1.14 7.43
N GLU A 67 -12.75 1.92 8.51
CA GLU A 67 -14.00 2.08 9.24
C GLU A 67 -15.08 2.79 8.42
N VAL A 68 -14.71 3.85 7.69
CA VAL A 68 -15.63 4.56 6.78
C VAL A 68 -16.21 3.59 5.74
N ILE A 69 -15.37 2.78 5.10
CA ILE A 69 -15.84 1.82 4.09
C ILE A 69 -16.65 0.68 4.72
N TYR A 70 -16.24 0.16 5.87
CA TYR A 70 -16.99 -0.87 6.58
C TYR A 70 -18.41 -0.38 6.93
N LYS A 71 -18.54 0.84 7.45
CA LYS A 71 -19.84 1.44 7.76
C LYS A 71 -20.71 1.65 6.54
N LEU A 72 -20.10 2.03 5.41
CA LEU A 72 -20.80 2.31 4.16
C LEU A 72 -21.24 1.02 3.45
N ALA A 73 -20.31 0.09 3.24
CA ALA A 73 -20.53 -1.11 2.45
C ALA A 73 -21.14 -2.27 3.25
N LYS A 74 -21.09 -2.22 4.59
CA LYS A 74 -21.54 -3.29 5.51
C LYS A 74 -20.92 -4.65 5.17
N THR A 75 -19.65 -4.63 4.72
CA THR A 75 -18.88 -5.82 4.37
C THR A 75 -17.44 -5.68 4.81
N ASP A 76 -16.76 -6.80 4.97
CA ASP A 76 -15.35 -6.84 5.34
C ASP A 76 -14.52 -6.11 4.31
N CYS A 77 -13.59 -5.29 4.79
CA CYS A 77 -12.76 -4.44 3.97
C CYS A 77 -11.39 -4.20 4.61
N PHE A 78 -10.46 -3.72 3.83
CA PHE A 78 -9.20 -3.23 4.37
C PHE A 78 -8.81 -1.91 3.71
N ALA A 79 -8.05 -1.13 4.46
CA ALA A 79 -7.42 0.10 3.97
C ALA A 79 -5.92 0.03 4.18
N GLU A 80 -5.18 0.83 3.45
CA GLU A 80 -3.78 1.06 3.76
C GLU A 80 -3.46 2.55 3.82
N ASP A 81 -2.53 2.90 4.71
CA ASP A 81 -1.83 4.17 4.64
C ASP A 81 -0.33 3.94 4.48
N THR A 82 0.33 4.79 3.67
CA THR A 82 1.74 4.60 3.31
C THR A 82 2.45 5.93 3.27
N GLY A 83 3.57 5.99 3.98
CA GLY A 83 4.45 7.15 4.01
C GLY A 83 5.89 6.82 3.65
N LEU A 84 6.56 7.79 3.06
CA LEU A 84 8.01 7.88 3.00
C LEU A 84 8.46 8.69 4.22
N GLU A 85 9.31 8.12 5.04
CA GLU A 85 9.89 8.79 6.21
C GLU A 85 11.37 9.01 5.97
N VAL A 86 11.82 10.29 5.98
CA VAL A 86 13.21 10.67 5.75
C VAL A 86 13.79 11.23 7.04
N LYS A 87 14.80 10.55 7.57
CA LYS A 87 15.37 10.85 8.88
C LYS A 87 15.85 12.28 9.01
N ALA A 88 16.57 12.78 8.01
CA ALA A 88 17.11 14.13 7.99
C ALA A 88 16.04 15.24 7.90
N LEU A 89 14.81 14.88 7.57
CA LEU A 89 13.65 15.77 7.49
C LEU A 89 12.65 15.48 8.62
N HIS A 90 13.11 14.97 9.77
CA HIS A 90 12.27 14.63 10.93
C HIS A 90 11.10 13.73 10.58
N ASN A 91 11.33 12.75 9.72
CA ASN A 91 10.38 11.79 9.16
C ASN A 91 9.36 12.39 8.17
N GLU A 92 9.55 13.64 7.72
CA GLU A 92 8.79 14.14 6.57
C GLU A 92 9.19 13.39 5.27
N PRO A 93 8.25 13.23 4.32
CA PRO A 93 6.86 13.67 4.30
C PRO A 93 5.90 12.86 5.18
N GLY A 94 6.22 11.62 5.61
CA GLY A 94 5.39 10.80 6.48
C GLY A 94 3.97 10.61 5.94
N VAL A 95 2.95 10.85 6.75
CA VAL A 95 1.52 10.77 6.35
C VAL A 95 1.17 11.72 5.21
N LYS A 96 1.93 12.80 5.03
CA LYS A 96 1.72 13.78 3.94
C LYS A 96 2.36 13.37 2.63
N SER A 97 2.83 12.13 2.49
CA SER A 97 3.60 11.68 1.31
C SER A 97 2.89 11.95 -0.02
N ALA A 98 1.60 11.75 -0.11
CA ALA A 98 0.83 12.02 -1.32
C ALA A 98 0.62 13.52 -1.60
N ARG A 99 0.64 14.35 -0.55
CA ARG A 99 0.31 15.79 -0.59
C ARG A 99 1.47 16.67 -0.11
N TYR A 100 2.70 16.18 -0.22
CA TYR A 100 3.87 16.88 0.33
C TYR A 100 4.10 18.25 -0.29
N ALA A 101 3.82 18.41 -1.58
CA ALA A 101 3.95 19.69 -2.29
C ALA A 101 2.61 20.45 -2.42
N GLY A 102 1.49 19.83 -2.07
CA GLY A 102 0.16 20.43 -2.19
C GLY A 102 -0.96 19.39 -2.33
N GLU A 103 -2.19 19.86 -2.31
CA GLU A 103 -3.39 19.00 -2.33
C GLU A 103 -3.64 18.31 -3.68
N GLU A 104 -2.99 18.76 -4.76
CA GLU A 104 -3.15 18.20 -6.11
C GLU A 104 -2.59 16.77 -6.24
N ARG A 105 -1.87 16.27 -5.21
CA ARG A 105 -1.23 14.93 -5.19
C ARG A 105 -0.29 14.69 -6.38
N ASP A 106 0.39 15.76 -6.81
CA ASP A 106 1.34 15.76 -7.93
C ASP A 106 2.67 15.09 -7.51
N PHE A 107 2.93 13.90 -8.06
CA PHE A 107 4.12 13.13 -7.72
C PHE A 107 5.42 13.86 -8.11
N ASP A 108 5.43 14.57 -9.22
CA ASP A 108 6.62 15.28 -9.68
C ASP A 108 6.97 16.45 -8.77
N LYS A 109 5.97 17.23 -8.37
CA LYS A 109 6.15 18.31 -7.40
C LYS A 109 6.59 17.78 -6.03
N ASN A 110 6.01 16.65 -5.57
CA ASN A 110 6.37 16.01 -4.31
C ASN A 110 7.85 15.59 -4.30
N VAL A 111 8.32 14.92 -5.37
CA VAL A 111 9.72 14.51 -5.51
C VAL A 111 10.63 15.72 -5.61
N ALA A 112 10.27 16.75 -6.38
CA ALA A 112 11.07 17.98 -6.49
C ALA A 112 11.24 18.67 -5.15
N LYS A 113 10.17 18.79 -4.34
CA LYS A 113 10.21 19.34 -2.99
C LYS A 113 11.12 18.52 -2.06
N LEU A 114 10.99 17.19 -2.10
CA LEU A 114 11.83 16.29 -1.31
C LEU A 114 13.32 16.50 -1.62
N LEU A 115 13.69 16.49 -2.90
CA LEU A 115 15.08 16.67 -3.33
C LEU A 115 15.62 18.05 -2.98
N ALA A 116 14.80 19.12 -3.09
CA ALA A 116 15.18 20.47 -2.69
C ALA A 116 15.47 20.55 -1.19
N ASN A 117 14.61 19.94 -0.35
CA ASN A 117 14.80 19.92 1.11
C ASN A 117 16.04 19.11 1.53
N LEU A 118 16.46 18.14 0.71
CA LEU A 118 17.66 17.33 0.96
C LEU A 118 18.93 17.85 0.28
N LYS A 119 18.89 18.98 -0.42
CA LYS A 119 19.99 19.45 -1.29
C LYS A 119 21.36 19.50 -0.59
N ASN A 120 21.39 19.95 0.67
CA ASN A 120 22.64 20.12 1.43
C ASN A 120 22.79 19.07 2.55
N ASN A 121 21.98 18.01 2.53
CA ASN A 121 21.98 16.99 3.57
C ASN A 121 22.72 15.74 3.13
N THR A 122 23.69 15.29 3.94
CA THR A 122 24.46 14.07 3.70
C THR A 122 23.76 12.82 4.25
N ASP A 123 22.93 12.96 5.30
CA ASP A 123 22.08 11.87 5.79
C ASP A 123 20.85 11.76 4.90
N ARG A 124 20.86 10.78 4.04
CA ARG A 124 19.79 10.53 3.07
C ARG A 124 19.01 9.27 3.39
N PHE A 125 19.18 8.74 4.62
CA PHE A 125 18.46 7.58 5.08
C PHE A 125 16.96 7.85 5.07
N ALA A 126 16.21 6.89 4.51
CA ALA A 126 14.76 6.92 4.44
C ALA A 126 14.19 5.52 4.60
N ARG A 127 12.92 5.45 4.93
CA ARG A 127 12.15 4.21 4.83
C ARG A 127 10.77 4.48 4.24
N PHE A 128 10.29 3.57 3.44
CA PHE A 128 8.87 3.44 3.20
C PHE A 128 8.23 2.62 4.30
N ARG A 129 7.07 3.04 4.74
CA ARG A 129 6.26 2.31 5.71
C ARG A 129 4.83 2.22 5.22
N THR A 130 4.24 1.02 5.29
CA THR A 130 2.82 0.78 5.02
C THR A 130 2.17 0.20 6.25
N VAL A 131 1.00 0.73 6.60
CA VAL A 131 0.10 0.17 7.61
C VAL A 131 -1.19 -0.22 6.91
N ILE A 132 -1.62 -1.47 7.11
CA ILE A 132 -2.90 -2.00 6.63
C ILE A 132 -3.80 -2.20 7.84
N CYS A 133 -5.03 -1.70 7.76
CA CYS A 133 -6.11 -2.02 8.68
C CYS A 133 -7.15 -2.91 7.98
N LEU A 134 -7.32 -4.14 8.44
CA LEU A 134 -8.42 -5.02 8.07
C LEU A 134 -9.56 -4.85 9.07
N THR A 135 -10.73 -4.47 8.59
CA THR A 135 -11.96 -4.48 9.38
C THR A 135 -12.78 -5.69 9.00
N ILE A 136 -12.91 -6.63 9.94
CA ILE A 136 -13.68 -7.86 9.78
C ILE A 136 -14.61 -8.03 10.98
N ASN A 137 -15.90 -8.25 10.71
CA ASN A 137 -16.93 -8.30 11.77
C ASN A 137 -16.86 -7.10 12.73
N GLY A 138 -16.53 -5.91 12.24
CA GLY A 138 -16.38 -4.69 13.04
C GLY A 138 -15.12 -4.60 13.90
N THR A 139 -14.21 -5.56 13.82
CA THR A 139 -12.94 -5.56 14.56
C THR A 139 -11.78 -5.16 13.66
N HIS A 140 -10.92 -4.28 14.17
CA HIS A 140 -9.73 -3.81 13.44
C HIS A 140 -8.53 -4.68 13.74
N ASN A 141 -7.83 -5.09 12.67
CA ASN A 141 -6.57 -5.84 12.73
C ASN A 141 -5.52 -5.09 11.94
N ILE A 142 -4.39 -4.76 12.56
CA ILE A 142 -3.35 -3.92 11.98
C ILE A 142 -2.15 -4.75 11.54
N PHE A 143 -1.66 -4.48 10.35
CA PHE A 143 -0.47 -5.11 9.76
C PHE A 143 0.44 -4.03 9.18
N ASP A 144 1.70 -4.06 9.56
CA ASP A 144 2.69 -3.11 9.12
C ASP A 144 3.80 -3.76 8.29
N GLY A 145 4.44 -2.98 7.45
CA GLY A 145 5.63 -3.38 6.72
C GLY A 145 6.51 -2.18 6.40
N GLU A 146 7.82 -2.35 6.49
CA GLU A 146 8.79 -1.30 6.17
C GLU A 146 9.83 -1.76 5.15
N CYS A 147 10.35 -0.81 4.40
CA CYS A 147 11.51 -0.97 3.53
C CYS A 147 12.48 0.19 3.77
N LYS A 148 13.63 -0.11 4.35
CA LYS A 148 14.71 0.85 4.56
C LYS A 148 15.47 1.07 3.28
N GLY A 149 16.08 2.27 3.14
CA GLY A 149 16.81 2.63 1.95
C GLY A 149 17.37 4.04 2.02
N THR A 150 17.70 4.57 0.86
CA THR A 150 18.37 5.87 0.70
C THR A 150 17.70 6.67 -0.42
N ILE A 151 17.54 7.98 -0.21
CA ILE A 151 17.11 8.90 -1.27
C ILE A 151 18.33 9.33 -2.09
N ILE A 152 18.34 9.06 -3.38
CA ILE A 152 19.39 9.55 -4.29
C ILE A 152 19.14 11.01 -4.70
N ALA A 153 20.19 11.68 -5.22
CA ALA A 153 20.12 13.10 -5.56
C ALA A 153 19.32 13.38 -6.85
N GLU A 154 19.23 12.42 -7.75
CA GLU A 154 18.61 12.56 -9.06
C GLU A 154 17.62 11.42 -9.30
N ARG A 155 16.61 11.68 -10.12
CA ARG A 155 15.63 10.66 -10.50
C ARG A 155 16.23 9.60 -11.40
N LYS A 156 15.92 8.32 -11.16
CA LYS A 156 16.28 7.19 -12.03
C LYS A 156 15.09 6.25 -12.22
N GLY A 157 14.94 5.75 -13.44
CA GLY A 157 13.83 4.88 -13.81
C GLY A 157 12.54 5.64 -14.10
N SER A 158 11.60 4.95 -14.73
CA SER A 158 10.30 5.49 -15.15
C SER A 158 9.12 4.65 -14.69
N GLY A 159 9.39 3.54 -13.99
CA GLY A 159 8.34 2.67 -13.45
C GLY A 159 7.85 3.13 -12.08
N GLY A 160 6.84 2.44 -11.57
CA GLY A 160 6.29 2.71 -10.25
C GLY A 160 5.53 4.03 -10.13
N PHE A 161 5.52 4.60 -8.93
CA PHE A 161 4.81 5.84 -8.62
C PHE A 161 5.40 6.53 -7.38
N GLY A 162 4.99 7.78 -7.14
CA GLY A 162 5.42 8.55 -5.97
C GLY A 162 6.93 8.76 -5.96
N TYR A 163 7.58 8.35 -4.89
CA TYR A 163 9.02 8.54 -4.68
C TYR A 163 9.87 7.38 -5.18
N ASP A 164 9.31 6.43 -5.92
CA ASP A 164 10.01 5.23 -6.42
C ASP A 164 11.26 5.59 -7.25
N CYS A 165 11.20 6.70 -7.99
CA CYS A 165 12.31 7.16 -8.85
C CYS A 165 13.52 7.76 -8.11
N VAL A 166 13.41 7.96 -6.80
CA VAL A 166 14.50 8.50 -5.97
C VAL A 166 14.85 7.62 -4.77
N PHE A 167 14.14 6.52 -4.55
CA PHE A 167 14.36 5.63 -3.43
C PHE A 167 15.08 4.35 -3.86
N VAL A 168 16.26 4.12 -3.28
CA VAL A 168 17.05 2.88 -3.45
C VAL A 168 16.93 2.06 -2.17
N PRO A 169 16.30 0.87 -2.20
CA PRO A 169 16.18 0.02 -1.02
C PRO A 169 17.53 -0.57 -0.60
N GLU A 170 17.70 -0.83 0.70
CA GLU A 170 18.86 -1.54 1.22
C GLU A 170 19.06 -2.88 0.49
N GLY A 171 20.32 -3.18 0.14
CA GLY A 171 20.68 -4.38 -0.60
C GLY A 171 20.47 -4.29 -2.12
N SER A 172 20.14 -3.11 -2.66
CA SER A 172 20.03 -2.86 -4.10
C SER A 172 20.87 -1.66 -4.53
N SER A 173 21.24 -1.64 -5.82
CA SER A 173 21.80 -0.47 -6.50
C SER A 173 20.78 0.23 -7.41
N LYS A 174 19.57 -0.34 -7.57
CA LYS A 174 18.50 0.21 -8.40
C LYS A 174 17.47 0.94 -7.53
N THR A 175 16.88 2.00 -8.07
CA THR A 175 15.67 2.59 -7.50
C THR A 175 14.47 1.66 -7.69
N PHE A 176 13.39 1.86 -6.93
CA PHE A 176 12.14 1.13 -7.18
C PHE A 176 11.59 1.36 -8.59
N ALA A 177 11.81 2.55 -9.18
CA ALA A 177 11.36 2.85 -10.54
C ALA A 177 12.19 2.18 -11.65
N GLU A 178 13.38 1.66 -11.34
CA GLU A 178 14.21 0.86 -12.24
C GLU A 178 13.94 -0.64 -12.14
N MET A 179 13.06 -1.05 -11.22
CA MET A 179 12.73 -2.44 -10.95
C MET A 179 11.44 -2.86 -11.66
N SER A 180 11.40 -4.11 -12.13
CA SER A 180 10.12 -4.76 -12.38
C SER A 180 9.33 -4.92 -11.08
N LEU A 181 8.01 -5.12 -11.18
CA LEU A 181 7.17 -5.37 -10.00
C LEU A 181 7.66 -6.59 -9.19
N GLN A 182 8.14 -7.63 -9.87
CA GLN A 182 8.68 -8.82 -9.20
C GLN A 182 9.98 -8.51 -8.44
N GLU A 183 10.87 -7.68 -9.01
CA GLU A 183 12.10 -7.23 -8.32
C GLU A 183 11.75 -6.34 -7.12
N LYS A 184 10.88 -5.34 -7.30
CA LYS A 184 10.40 -4.44 -6.24
C LYS A 184 9.80 -5.24 -5.08
N ASN A 185 9.06 -6.29 -5.39
CA ASN A 185 8.46 -7.17 -4.39
C ASN A 185 9.46 -7.92 -3.50
N LYS A 186 10.75 -7.98 -3.83
CA LYS A 186 11.77 -8.55 -2.93
C LYS A 186 12.03 -7.64 -1.72
N TYR A 187 11.81 -6.33 -1.85
CA TYR A 187 12.10 -5.31 -0.85
C TYR A 187 10.85 -4.68 -0.25
N SER A 188 9.74 -4.66 -1.00
CA SER A 188 8.57 -3.81 -0.79
C SER A 188 7.98 -3.89 0.63
N HIS A 189 7.82 -2.70 1.23
CA HIS A 189 7.07 -2.44 2.45
C HIS A 189 5.63 -2.95 2.34
N ARG A 190 4.95 -2.64 1.22
CA ARG A 190 3.57 -3.08 0.96
C ARG A 190 3.46 -4.61 0.92
N LYS A 191 4.43 -5.29 0.27
CA LYS A 191 4.44 -6.75 0.28
C LYS A 191 4.55 -7.31 1.69
N LYS A 192 5.43 -6.76 2.53
CA LYS A 192 5.61 -7.24 3.91
C LYS A 192 4.33 -7.10 4.72
N ALA A 193 3.64 -5.95 4.63
CA ALA A 193 2.35 -5.74 5.28
C ALA A 193 1.27 -6.69 4.73
N THR A 194 1.17 -6.81 3.40
CA THR A 194 0.19 -7.68 2.73
C THR A 194 0.40 -9.16 3.08
N GLN A 195 1.64 -9.62 3.19
CA GLN A 195 1.92 -11.01 3.60
C GLN A 195 1.41 -11.32 5.01
N LYS A 196 1.53 -10.35 5.94
CA LYS A 196 0.98 -10.49 7.30
C LYS A 196 -0.56 -10.57 7.25
N LEU A 197 -1.20 -9.68 6.46
CA LEU A 197 -2.65 -9.72 6.22
C LEU A 197 -3.10 -11.08 5.66
N ILE A 198 -2.46 -11.59 4.59
CA ILE A 198 -2.79 -12.87 3.97
C ILE A 198 -2.61 -14.02 4.97
N SER A 199 -1.53 -14.00 5.75
CA SER A 199 -1.28 -15.02 6.77
C SER A 199 -2.40 -15.03 7.82
N TYR A 200 -2.86 -13.86 8.27
CA TYR A 200 -4.00 -13.74 9.19
C TYR A 200 -5.30 -14.27 8.57
N LEU A 201 -5.63 -13.84 7.36
CA LEU A 201 -6.83 -14.30 6.65
C LEU A 201 -6.87 -15.83 6.47
N LYS A 202 -5.71 -16.46 6.29
CA LYS A 202 -5.60 -17.94 6.21
C LYS A 202 -5.87 -18.62 7.55
N THR A 203 -5.64 -17.97 8.69
CA THR A 203 -5.99 -18.54 10.00
C THR A 203 -7.50 -18.56 10.23
N LEU A 204 -8.23 -17.55 9.75
CA LEU A 204 -9.68 -17.45 9.89
C LEU A 204 -10.44 -18.55 9.12
N LYS A 205 -9.82 -19.08 8.04
CA LYS A 205 -10.43 -20.18 7.24
C LYS A 205 -10.31 -21.56 7.87
N LYS A 206 -9.51 -21.71 8.91
CA LYS A 206 -9.27 -23.01 9.57
C LYS A 206 -10.19 -23.24 10.78
N GLN A 207 -10.98 -22.24 11.14
CA GLN A 207 -12.02 -22.31 12.16
C GLN A 207 -13.40 -22.52 11.50
#